data_aaf1c2bc45eee036405da5f900100b4f
#
_entry.id   aaf1c2bc45eee036405da5f900100b4f
#
_cell.length_a   1.000
_cell.length_b   1.000
_cell.length_c   1.000
_cell.angle_alpha   90.00
_cell.angle_beta   90.00
_cell.angle_gamma   90.00
#
_symmetry.space_group_name_H-M   'P 1'
#
loop_
_entity.id
_entity.type
_entity.pdbx_description
1 polymer ?
#
loop_
_entity_poly.entity_id
_entity_poly.type
_entity_poly.pdbx_seq_one_letter_code
_entity_poly.pdbx_strand_id
1 'polypeptide(L)'
;MNCKKRLCAALLALMPFTAFSQTAVNAPAAPVVTAADKSVTNAPAAAVQDEKQICDTLKKTFQGKLGIPVESVSVTPVKGVYEVVVQNEIMYSDATADHIIVGQLFETKTQRNLTAETKDRLSRIDFTKLPLADAIKIVNGTGARQIAVFSDPNCSFCRKLEASLKEMKDVTIYTFLYPVIRPSSLAESQNIWCAKDKGAAWRARMLDGVQAPAKSANCDVSAIERNIALGSKLGVTGTPTVFVPSGQRAPGAVSIEYLENMLAKDKLSE
;
A
#
# COMPACT_ATOMS: atom_id res chain seq x y z
N MET A 1 0.28 -24.39 53.75
CA MET A 1 0.35 -23.23 54.69
C MET A 1 -0.29 -22.03 54.03
N ASN A 2 -1.40 -21.68 54.59
CA ASN A 2 -2.19 -20.45 54.64
C ASN A 2 -1.68 -19.22 53.90
N CYS A 3 -2.51 -18.61 53.02
CA CYS A 3 -2.76 -17.20 53.09
C CYS A 3 -4.04 -16.78 52.36
N LYS A 4 -5.03 -16.48 53.11
CA LYS A 4 -6.06 -15.44 53.22
C LYS A 4 -6.60 -14.82 51.93
N LYS A 5 -7.89 -15.17 51.68
CA LYS A 5 -8.89 -14.44 50.93
C LYS A 5 -9.08 -13.02 51.53
N ARG A 6 -9.10 -11.99 50.76
CA ARG A 6 -9.71 -10.70 51.11
C ARG A 6 -10.82 -10.37 50.12
N LEU A 7 -12.01 -10.43 50.66
CA LEU A 7 -13.25 -9.89 50.12
C LEU A 7 -13.16 -8.37 50.18
N CYS A 8 -13.37 -7.66 49.04
CA CYS A 8 -13.75 -6.26 49.07
C CYS A 8 -15.17 -6.10 48.58
N ALA A 9 -16.01 -5.65 49.48
CA ALA A 9 -17.40 -5.35 49.27
C ALA A 9 -17.59 -4.11 48.41
N ALA A 10 -18.47 -4.19 47.42
CA ALA A 10 -18.93 -3.08 46.62
C ALA A 10 -19.99 -2.26 47.37
N LEU A 11 -19.70 -0.99 47.63
CA LEU A 11 -20.71 -0.01 48.06
C LEU A 11 -21.38 0.57 46.80
N LEU A 12 -22.66 0.26 46.61
CA LEU A 12 -23.53 0.99 45.69
C LEU A 12 -23.91 2.32 46.37
N ALA A 13 -23.48 3.45 45.80
CA ALA A 13 -23.99 4.78 46.15
C ALA A 13 -25.14 5.12 45.17
N LEU A 14 -26.35 5.16 45.68
CA LEU A 14 -27.52 5.76 45.00
C LEU A 14 -27.35 7.28 44.97
N MET A 15 -27.32 7.85 43.78
CA MET A 15 -27.47 9.31 43.58
C MET A 15 -28.91 9.62 43.14
N PRO A 16 -29.55 10.67 43.70
CA PRO A 16 -30.88 11.06 43.31
C PRO A 16 -30.91 11.81 41.99
N PHE A 17 -31.85 11.43 41.12
CA PHE A 17 -32.20 12.16 39.88
C PHE A 17 -32.87 13.49 40.26
N THR A 18 -32.19 14.61 39.97
CA THR A 18 -32.81 15.95 39.98
C THR A 18 -33.36 16.21 38.56
N ALA A 19 -34.70 16.35 38.51
CA ALA A 19 -35.39 16.77 37.31
C ALA A 19 -35.04 18.20 36.92
N PHE A 20 -34.43 18.37 35.73
CA PHE A 20 -34.23 19.67 35.10
C PHE A 20 -35.52 20.08 34.38
N SER A 21 -36.14 21.12 34.84
CA SER A 21 -37.30 21.77 34.22
C SER A 21 -36.87 22.49 32.95
N GLN A 22 -37.40 22.09 31.80
CA GLN A 22 -37.16 22.77 30.53
C GLN A 22 -38.08 24.01 30.45
N THR A 23 -37.51 25.19 30.56
CA THR A 23 -38.16 26.43 30.16
C THR A 23 -38.09 26.59 28.66
N ALA A 24 -39.25 26.56 28.01
CA ALA A 24 -39.38 26.84 26.57
C ALA A 24 -39.03 28.30 26.28
N VAL A 25 -37.99 28.53 25.53
CA VAL A 25 -37.64 29.83 24.97
C VAL A 25 -38.25 29.93 23.56
N ASN A 26 -39.21 30.79 23.39
CA ASN A 26 -39.80 31.17 22.10
C ASN A 26 -38.71 31.83 21.20
N ALA A 27 -38.33 31.18 20.11
CA ALA A 27 -37.53 31.78 19.06
C ALA A 27 -38.44 32.48 18.05
N PRO A 28 -38.09 33.68 17.59
CA PRO A 28 -38.86 34.38 16.56
C PRO A 28 -38.68 33.71 15.19
N ALA A 29 -39.77 33.67 14.43
CA ALA A 29 -39.88 33.10 13.09
C ALA A 29 -38.91 33.76 12.11
N ALA A 30 -38.11 32.97 11.41
CA ALA A 30 -37.28 33.40 10.30
C ALA A 30 -38.16 33.72 9.06
N PRO A 31 -37.80 34.72 8.24
CA PRO A 31 -38.55 35.06 7.04
C PRO A 31 -38.44 33.97 5.97
N VAL A 32 -39.56 33.65 5.36
CA VAL A 32 -39.68 32.75 4.21
C VAL A 32 -38.98 33.43 3.00
N VAL A 33 -37.88 32.88 2.55
CA VAL A 33 -37.25 33.27 1.29
C VAL A 33 -37.89 32.45 0.20
N THR A 34 -38.64 33.13 -0.67
CA THR A 34 -39.24 32.58 -1.88
C THR A 34 -38.15 32.09 -2.82
N ALA A 35 -38.33 30.87 -3.33
CA ALA A 35 -37.51 30.30 -4.38
C ALA A 35 -37.69 31.06 -5.69
N ALA A 36 -36.62 31.61 -6.19
CA ALA A 36 -36.51 32.01 -7.58
C ALA A 36 -35.07 31.78 -8.07
N ASP A 37 -35.06 31.13 -9.17
CA ASP A 37 -34.08 31.12 -10.25
C ASP A 37 -33.09 29.96 -10.29
N LYS A 38 -33.49 29.00 -11.16
CA LYS A 38 -32.59 28.00 -11.75
C LYS A 38 -31.83 28.67 -12.88
N SER A 39 -30.66 29.19 -12.63
CA SER A 39 -29.65 29.34 -13.67
C SER A 39 -28.53 28.33 -13.45
N VAL A 40 -28.63 27.22 -14.15
CA VAL A 40 -27.51 26.29 -14.34
C VAL A 40 -26.51 27.02 -15.23
N THR A 41 -25.60 27.76 -14.65
CA THR A 41 -24.46 28.30 -15.38
C THR A 41 -23.37 27.24 -15.45
N ASN A 42 -23.08 26.79 -16.67
CA ASN A 42 -21.89 26.03 -17.05
C ASN A 42 -20.63 26.75 -16.55
N ALA A 43 -20.05 26.27 -15.45
CA ALA A 43 -18.72 26.68 -15.03
C ALA A 43 -17.84 25.43 -14.91
N PRO A 44 -17.10 25.05 -15.93
CA PRO A 44 -15.99 24.15 -15.65
C PRO A 44 -14.66 24.50 -16.33
N ALA A 45 -14.60 25.16 -17.46
CA ALA A 45 -13.33 25.32 -18.18
C ALA A 45 -12.38 26.37 -17.55
N ALA A 46 -12.91 27.47 -17.05
CA ALA A 46 -12.11 28.54 -16.45
C ALA A 46 -11.55 28.15 -15.07
N ALA A 47 -12.33 27.44 -14.24
CA ALA A 47 -11.90 26.97 -12.93
C ALA A 47 -10.79 25.92 -13.02
N VAL A 48 -10.86 25.02 -14.00
CA VAL A 48 -9.83 23.98 -14.24
C VAL A 48 -8.52 24.60 -14.74
N GLN A 49 -8.58 25.66 -15.53
CA GLN A 49 -7.38 26.39 -15.98
C GLN A 49 -6.70 27.13 -14.83
N ASP A 50 -7.47 27.70 -13.91
CA ASP A 50 -6.97 28.41 -12.73
C ASP A 50 -6.27 27.42 -11.76
N GLU A 51 -6.88 26.29 -11.46
CA GLU A 51 -6.30 25.24 -10.61
C GLU A 51 -4.99 24.66 -11.17
N LYS A 52 -4.93 24.42 -12.49
CA LYS A 52 -3.69 23.98 -13.13
C LYS A 52 -2.58 25.02 -13.01
N GLN A 53 -2.91 26.30 -13.20
CA GLN A 53 -1.94 27.39 -13.08
C GLN A 53 -1.42 27.52 -11.64
N ILE A 54 -2.30 27.32 -10.64
CA ILE A 54 -1.90 27.28 -9.22
C ILE A 54 -0.95 26.10 -8.96
N CYS A 55 -1.26 24.90 -9.44
CA CYS A 55 -0.38 23.73 -9.28
C CYS A 55 1.01 23.96 -9.90
N ASP A 56 1.07 24.52 -11.11
CA ASP A 56 2.34 24.84 -11.79
C ASP A 56 3.13 25.91 -11.04
N THR A 57 2.45 26.90 -10.48
CA THR A 57 3.07 27.97 -9.69
C THR A 57 3.59 27.42 -8.37
N LEU A 58 2.79 26.61 -7.67
CA LEU A 58 3.21 25.92 -6.44
C LEU A 58 4.45 25.08 -6.66
N LYS A 59 4.48 24.27 -7.72
CA LYS A 59 5.66 23.44 -8.05
C LYS A 59 6.92 24.29 -8.18
N LYS A 60 6.85 25.42 -8.89
CA LYS A 60 7.99 26.36 -9.03
C LYS A 60 8.37 27.01 -7.70
N THR A 61 7.37 27.40 -6.91
CA THR A 61 7.59 28.05 -5.61
C THR A 61 8.27 27.12 -4.63
N PHE A 62 7.84 25.87 -4.54
CA PHE A 62 8.47 24.86 -3.68
C PHE A 62 9.91 24.57 -4.11
N GLN A 63 10.16 24.41 -5.40
CA GLN A 63 11.51 24.21 -5.93
C GLN A 63 12.43 25.40 -5.63
N GLY A 64 11.92 26.63 -5.78
CA GLY A 64 12.67 27.86 -5.49
C GLY A 64 12.89 28.13 -4.00
N LYS A 65 11.86 27.98 -3.15
CA LYS A 65 11.94 28.25 -1.69
C LYS A 65 12.68 27.16 -0.93
N LEU A 66 12.45 25.89 -1.26
CA LEU A 66 12.96 24.75 -0.48
C LEU A 66 14.16 24.07 -1.12
N GLY A 67 14.47 24.32 -2.38
CA GLY A 67 15.55 23.65 -3.12
C GLY A 67 15.30 22.15 -3.32
N ILE A 68 14.09 21.69 -3.10
CA ILE A 68 13.72 20.26 -3.16
C ILE A 68 12.94 20.02 -4.46
N PRO A 69 13.31 19.00 -5.26
CA PRO A 69 12.57 18.67 -6.48
C PRO A 69 11.16 18.15 -6.13
N VAL A 70 10.14 18.88 -6.57
CA VAL A 70 8.73 18.47 -6.46
C VAL A 70 8.36 17.60 -7.65
N GLU A 71 7.90 16.40 -7.39
CA GLU A 71 7.47 15.44 -8.42
C GLU A 71 6.15 15.87 -9.05
N SER A 72 5.14 16.10 -8.21
CA SER A 72 3.83 16.56 -8.65
C SER A 72 3.16 17.47 -7.64
N VAL A 73 2.24 18.30 -8.14
CA VAL A 73 1.26 19.03 -7.35
C VAL A 73 -0.11 18.74 -7.93
N SER A 74 -1.08 18.44 -7.07
CA SER A 74 -2.45 18.09 -7.46
C SER A 74 -3.47 18.80 -6.58
N VAL A 75 -4.66 19.08 -7.14
CA VAL A 75 -5.80 19.56 -6.36
C VAL A 75 -6.31 18.46 -5.43
N THR A 76 -6.88 18.87 -4.30
CA THR A 76 -7.60 17.96 -3.40
C THR A 76 -9.08 18.31 -3.37
N PRO A 77 -9.96 17.44 -2.85
CA PRO A 77 -11.36 17.78 -2.63
C PRO A 77 -11.58 18.92 -1.62
N VAL A 78 -10.55 19.30 -0.87
CA VAL A 78 -10.59 20.41 0.08
C VAL A 78 -10.14 21.68 -0.63
N LYS A 79 -11.07 22.61 -0.81
CA LYS A 79 -10.80 23.87 -1.50
C LYS A 79 -9.62 24.63 -0.85
N GLY A 80 -8.65 25.04 -1.67
CA GLY A 80 -7.47 25.78 -1.24
C GLY A 80 -6.37 24.91 -0.62
N VAL A 81 -6.54 23.58 -0.59
CA VAL A 81 -5.53 22.63 -0.15
C VAL A 81 -5.04 21.81 -1.35
N TYR A 82 -3.75 21.80 -1.57
CA TYR A 82 -3.07 21.12 -2.68
C TYR A 82 -2.19 20.00 -2.16
N GLU A 83 -2.22 18.85 -2.83
CA GLU A 83 -1.34 17.72 -2.56
C GLU A 83 0.00 17.96 -3.26
N VAL A 84 1.10 17.85 -2.54
CA VAL A 84 2.46 18.04 -3.04
C VAL A 84 3.26 16.76 -2.79
N VAL A 85 3.84 16.20 -3.85
CA VAL A 85 4.65 14.98 -3.79
C VAL A 85 6.13 15.36 -3.93
N VAL A 86 6.92 14.95 -2.95
CA VAL A 86 8.37 15.18 -2.87
C VAL A 86 9.04 13.88 -2.41
N GLN A 87 9.91 13.30 -3.23
CA GLN A 87 10.65 12.07 -2.90
C GLN A 87 9.73 10.92 -2.41
N ASN A 88 8.61 10.72 -3.09
CA ASN A 88 7.56 9.75 -2.71
C ASN A 88 6.85 10.04 -1.37
N GLU A 89 7.13 11.15 -0.72
CA GLU A 89 6.38 11.61 0.44
C GLU A 89 5.30 12.60 0.02
N ILE A 90 4.16 12.52 0.71
CA ILE A 90 2.99 13.34 0.42
C ILE A 90 2.82 14.35 1.55
N MET A 91 2.71 15.60 1.16
CA MET A 91 2.34 16.72 2.03
C MET A 91 1.24 17.55 1.38
N TYR A 92 0.65 18.44 2.12
CA TYR A 92 -0.38 19.35 1.64
C TYR A 92 0.05 20.78 1.85
N SER A 93 -0.40 21.69 1.00
CA SER A 93 -0.05 23.10 1.08
C SER A 93 -1.24 23.99 0.70
N ASP A 94 -1.20 25.24 1.14
CA ASP A 94 -2.05 26.30 0.60
C ASP A 94 -1.58 26.74 -0.81
N ALA A 95 -2.35 27.59 -1.46
CA ALA A 95 -2.08 28.05 -2.82
C ALA A 95 -0.81 28.90 -2.97
N THR A 96 -0.24 29.40 -1.87
CA THR A 96 0.90 30.32 -1.84
C THR A 96 2.21 29.65 -1.36
N ALA A 97 2.13 28.38 -0.94
CA ALA A 97 3.23 27.64 -0.32
C ALA A 97 3.79 28.32 0.94
N ASP A 98 2.93 28.99 1.69
CA ASP A 98 3.30 29.60 2.96
C ASP A 98 3.12 28.63 4.13
N HIS A 99 2.24 27.63 3.98
CA HIS A 99 1.97 26.64 5.01
C HIS A 99 2.06 25.21 4.42
N ILE A 100 2.63 24.30 5.22
CA ILE A 100 2.71 22.87 4.88
C ILE A 100 2.02 22.06 5.98
N ILE A 101 1.16 21.13 5.57
CA ILE A 101 0.52 20.16 6.45
C ILE A 101 1.13 18.79 6.14
N VAL A 102 1.72 18.14 7.13
CA VAL A 102 2.19 16.76 7.03
C VAL A 102 1.19 15.87 7.75
N GLY A 103 0.60 14.93 7.03
CA GLY A 103 -0.45 14.09 7.60
C GLY A 103 -1.21 13.30 6.54
N GLN A 104 -2.40 12.85 6.89
CA GLN A 104 -3.27 12.09 6.01
C GLN A 104 -4.60 12.81 5.78
N LEU A 105 -5.06 12.80 4.55
CA LEU A 105 -6.35 13.35 4.15
C LEU A 105 -7.39 12.22 4.02
N PHE A 106 -8.42 12.30 4.87
CA PHE A 106 -9.53 11.36 4.85
C PHE A 106 -10.81 12.01 4.32
N GLU A 107 -11.50 11.31 3.45
CA GLU A 107 -12.87 11.64 3.08
C GLU A 107 -13.82 10.98 4.08
N THR A 108 -14.42 11.76 4.97
CA THR A 108 -15.20 11.25 6.10
C THR A 108 -16.48 10.51 5.70
N LYS A 109 -17.10 10.90 4.57
CA LYS A 109 -18.33 10.24 4.07
C LYS A 109 -18.09 8.80 3.62
N THR A 110 -16.99 8.55 2.94
CA THR A 110 -16.64 7.25 2.35
C THR A 110 -15.60 6.51 3.17
N GLN A 111 -15.05 7.15 4.20
CA GLN A 111 -13.92 6.68 5.02
C GLN A 111 -12.64 6.37 4.20
N ARG A 112 -12.55 6.95 3.00
CA ARG A 112 -11.37 6.79 2.13
C ARG A 112 -10.20 7.59 2.65
N ASN A 113 -9.02 6.99 2.64
CA ASN A 113 -7.75 7.66 2.89
C ASN A 113 -7.14 8.09 1.55
N LEU A 114 -7.36 9.34 1.16
CA LEU A 114 -6.90 9.86 -0.13
C LEU A 114 -5.38 9.90 -0.23
N THR A 115 -4.67 10.16 0.87
CA THR A 115 -3.21 10.10 0.93
C THR A 115 -2.69 8.68 0.65
N ALA A 116 -3.32 7.67 1.25
CA ALA A 116 -2.94 6.27 1.02
C ALA A 116 -3.22 5.85 -0.43
N GLU A 117 -4.31 6.32 -1.04
CA GLU A 117 -4.63 6.04 -2.44
C GLU A 117 -3.60 6.68 -3.39
N THR A 118 -3.18 7.92 -3.13
CA THR A 118 -2.09 8.55 -3.89
C THR A 118 -0.78 7.80 -3.69
N LYS A 119 -0.43 7.41 -2.47
CA LYS A 119 0.77 6.63 -2.18
C LYS A 119 0.77 5.26 -2.89
N ASP A 120 -0.38 4.59 -2.93
CA ASP A 120 -0.57 3.36 -3.71
C ASP A 120 -0.32 3.62 -5.21
N ARG A 121 -0.96 4.64 -5.77
CA ARG A 121 -0.81 5.00 -7.19
C ARG A 121 0.65 5.31 -7.56
N LEU A 122 1.36 6.07 -6.72
CA LEU A 122 2.77 6.41 -6.94
C LEU A 122 3.72 5.21 -6.83
N SER A 123 3.34 4.23 -6.02
CA SER A 123 4.14 3.00 -5.82
C SER A 123 3.89 1.91 -6.87
N ARG A 124 2.97 2.13 -7.81
CA ARG A 124 2.69 1.16 -8.88
C ARG A 124 3.85 1.01 -9.82
N ILE A 125 4.07 -0.22 -10.24
CA ILE A 125 5.09 -0.58 -11.21
C ILE A 125 4.45 -0.94 -12.56
N ASP A 126 5.23 -0.90 -13.62
CA ASP A 126 4.84 -1.53 -14.86
C ASP A 126 5.18 -3.03 -14.79
N PHE A 127 4.17 -3.85 -14.50
CA PHE A 127 4.31 -5.30 -14.34
C PHE A 127 4.86 -5.96 -15.61
N THR A 128 4.54 -5.42 -16.79
CA THR A 128 4.97 -5.98 -18.09
C THR A 128 6.47 -5.84 -18.32
N LYS A 129 7.13 -4.92 -17.59
CA LYS A 129 8.59 -4.70 -17.64
C LYS A 129 9.38 -5.55 -16.65
N LEU A 130 8.71 -6.40 -15.87
CA LEU A 130 9.42 -7.30 -14.98
C LEU A 130 10.20 -8.35 -15.77
N PRO A 131 11.48 -8.61 -15.45
CA PRO A 131 12.30 -9.63 -16.10
C PRO A 131 11.91 -11.02 -15.58
N LEU A 132 10.77 -11.54 -16.01
CA LEU A 132 10.18 -12.79 -15.50
C LEU A 132 11.11 -14.00 -15.67
N ALA A 133 12.10 -13.95 -16.58
CA ALA A 133 13.13 -14.98 -16.73
C ALA A 133 14.06 -15.09 -15.51
N ASP A 134 14.20 -14.03 -14.71
CA ASP A 134 15.00 -13.97 -13.48
C ASP A 134 14.21 -14.44 -12.25
N ALA A 135 12.96 -14.85 -12.42
CA ALA A 135 12.10 -15.36 -11.35
C ALA A 135 11.95 -16.88 -11.41
N ILE A 136 11.69 -17.48 -10.26
CA ILE A 136 11.20 -18.86 -10.17
C ILE A 136 9.71 -18.84 -10.54
N LYS A 137 9.36 -19.55 -11.62
CA LYS A 137 7.97 -19.68 -12.07
C LYS A 137 7.33 -20.92 -11.46
N ILE A 138 6.20 -20.73 -10.77
CA ILE A 138 5.37 -21.80 -10.24
C ILE A 138 3.94 -21.59 -10.75
N VAL A 139 3.33 -22.64 -11.27
CA VAL A 139 1.97 -22.60 -11.82
C VAL A 139 1.05 -23.45 -10.97
N ASN A 140 -0.02 -22.85 -10.47
CA ASN A 140 -1.11 -23.53 -9.78
C ASN A 140 -2.33 -23.55 -10.72
N GLY A 141 -2.90 -24.73 -10.95
CA GLY A 141 -4.06 -24.89 -11.85
C GLY A 141 -3.76 -24.45 -13.29
N THR A 142 -4.62 -23.66 -13.89
CA THR A 142 -4.47 -23.13 -15.26
C THR A 142 -3.39 -22.05 -15.38
N GLY A 143 -3.01 -21.41 -14.28
CA GLY A 143 -2.06 -20.31 -14.28
C GLY A 143 -2.54 -19.02 -14.95
N ALA A 144 -3.85 -18.87 -15.15
CA ALA A 144 -4.43 -17.76 -15.92
C ALA A 144 -4.17 -16.37 -15.32
N ARG A 145 -3.98 -16.28 -14.02
CA ARG A 145 -3.65 -15.02 -13.31
C ARG A 145 -2.18 -14.99 -12.97
N GLN A 146 -1.61 -13.82 -12.77
CA GLN A 146 -0.19 -13.67 -12.51
C GLN A 146 0.04 -12.81 -11.27
N ILE A 147 1.07 -13.17 -10.50
CA ILE A 147 1.62 -12.34 -9.43
C ILE A 147 3.15 -12.43 -9.44
N ALA A 148 3.80 -11.35 -9.03
CA ALA A 148 5.25 -11.31 -8.81
C ALA A 148 5.54 -11.11 -7.32
N VAL A 149 6.46 -11.90 -6.76
CA VAL A 149 6.75 -11.91 -5.33
C VAL A 149 8.25 -11.75 -5.12
N PHE A 150 8.67 -10.67 -4.45
CA PHE A 150 10.03 -10.53 -3.95
C PHE A 150 10.14 -11.22 -2.59
N SER A 151 10.98 -12.23 -2.49
CA SER A 151 10.96 -13.14 -1.35
C SER A 151 12.37 -13.60 -0.96
N ASP A 152 12.59 -13.78 0.35
CA ASP A 152 13.86 -14.24 0.94
C ASP A 152 13.66 -15.63 1.58
N PRO A 153 14.55 -16.61 1.34
CA PRO A 153 14.44 -17.96 1.88
C PRO A 153 14.51 -18.04 3.41
N ASN A 154 15.01 -17.00 4.08
CA ASN A 154 15.11 -16.90 5.53
C ASN A 154 14.04 -16.01 6.17
N CYS A 155 13.11 -15.48 5.38
CA CYS A 155 12.04 -14.64 5.88
C CYS A 155 10.86 -15.47 6.39
N SER A 156 10.51 -15.32 7.68
CA SER A 156 9.38 -16.02 8.29
C SER A 156 8.03 -15.61 7.71
N PHE A 157 7.87 -14.34 7.32
CA PHE A 157 6.65 -13.85 6.67
C PHE A 157 6.54 -14.37 5.22
N CYS A 158 7.67 -14.53 4.51
CA CYS A 158 7.67 -15.16 3.19
C CYS A 158 7.21 -16.62 3.27
N ARG A 159 7.62 -17.33 4.31
CA ARG A 159 7.18 -18.70 4.57
C ARG A 159 5.66 -18.78 4.79
N LYS A 160 5.09 -17.85 5.57
CA LYS A 160 3.65 -17.76 5.77
C LYS A 160 2.91 -17.47 4.47
N LEU A 161 3.43 -16.53 3.68
CA LEU A 161 2.85 -16.20 2.37
C LEU A 161 2.88 -17.42 1.43
N GLU A 162 4.03 -18.14 1.33
CA GLU A 162 4.15 -19.31 0.44
C GLU A 162 3.16 -20.41 0.80
N ALA A 163 2.93 -20.64 2.11
CA ALA A 163 1.91 -21.58 2.57
C ALA A 163 0.51 -21.19 2.09
N SER A 164 0.19 -19.89 2.10
CA SER A 164 -1.05 -19.37 1.56
C SER A 164 -1.11 -19.47 0.02
N LEU A 165 -0.04 -19.07 -0.67
CA LEU A 165 0.02 -19.10 -2.14
C LEU A 165 -0.10 -20.50 -2.73
N LYS A 166 0.32 -21.53 -1.99
CA LYS A 166 0.14 -22.93 -2.39
C LYS A 166 -1.34 -23.27 -2.61
N GLU A 167 -2.23 -22.68 -1.83
CA GLU A 167 -3.69 -22.93 -1.90
C GLU A 167 -4.40 -22.07 -2.96
N MET A 168 -3.75 -21.04 -3.50
CA MET A 168 -4.33 -20.23 -4.58
C MET A 168 -4.47 -21.05 -5.86
N LYS A 169 -5.62 -20.95 -6.51
CA LYS A 169 -5.93 -21.64 -7.76
C LYS A 169 -5.72 -20.73 -8.97
N ASP A 170 -5.42 -21.33 -10.11
CA ASP A 170 -5.36 -20.65 -11.41
C ASP A 170 -4.44 -19.43 -11.42
N VAL A 171 -3.27 -19.53 -10.78
CA VAL A 171 -2.30 -18.45 -10.67
C VAL A 171 -0.89 -18.92 -11.07
N THR A 172 -0.19 -18.08 -11.83
CA THR A 172 1.24 -18.17 -12.07
C THR A 172 1.95 -17.24 -11.09
N ILE A 173 2.85 -17.80 -10.28
CA ILE A 173 3.62 -17.09 -9.27
C ILE A 173 5.05 -16.94 -9.80
N TYR A 174 5.52 -15.71 -9.92
CA TYR A 174 6.90 -15.39 -10.26
C TYR A 174 7.65 -14.93 -9.00
N THR A 175 8.44 -15.80 -8.40
CA THR A 175 9.21 -15.50 -7.19
C THR A 175 10.60 -14.99 -7.55
N PHE A 176 10.83 -13.71 -7.34
CA PHE A 176 12.14 -13.06 -7.40
C PHE A 176 12.88 -13.31 -6.10
N LEU A 177 13.96 -14.09 -6.14
CA LEU A 177 14.78 -14.31 -4.96
C LEU A 177 15.47 -12.99 -4.57
N TYR A 178 15.14 -12.50 -3.39
CA TYR A 178 15.56 -11.19 -2.87
C TYR A 178 16.20 -11.36 -1.47
N PRO A 179 17.48 -11.80 -1.42
CA PRO A 179 18.17 -12.19 -0.19
C PRO A 179 18.68 -11.00 0.61
N VAL A 180 17.81 -10.41 1.45
CA VAL A 180 18.10 -9.18 2.22
C VAL A 180 17.98 -9.35 3.74
N ILE A 181 17.51 -10.51 4.22
CA ILE A 181 17.21 -10.69 5.66
C ILE A 181 18.46 -11.01 6.47
N ARG A 182 19.35 -11.89 5.94
CA ARG A 182 20.60 -12.27 6.63
C ARG A 182 21.69 -12.71 5.66
N PRO A 183 22.95 -12.77 6.08
CA PRO A 183 24.06 -13.14 5.19
C PRO A 183 23.88 -14.50 4.51
N SER A 184 23.30 -15.51 5.19
CA SER A 184 23.07 -16.84 4.62
C SER A 184 22.01 -16.84 3.51
N SER A 185 21.14 -15.83 3.43
CA SER A 185 20.08 -15.76 2.44
C SER A 185 20.61 -15.77 0.99
N LEU A 186 21.78 -15.16 0.76
CA LEU A 186 22.38 -15.13 -0.58
C LEU A 186 22.78 -16.56 -1.03
N ALA A 187 23.52 -17.28 -0.20
CA ALA A 187 23.96 -18.65 -0.53
C ALA A 187 22.76 -19.59 -0.70
N GLU A 188 21.76 -19.49 0.17
CA GLU A 188 20.54 -20.29 0.06
C GLU A 188 19.75 -19.98 -1.22
N SER A 189 19.62 -18.70 -1.58
CA SER A 189 18.99 -18.28 -2.85
C SER A 189 19.73 -18.82 -4.06
N GLN A 190 21.07 -18.78 -4.04
CA GLN A 190 21.88 -19.34 -5.12
C GLN A 190 21.70 -20.87 -5.24
N ASN A 191 21.65 -21.59 -4.13
CA ASN A 191 21.41 -23.03 -4.11
C ASN A 191 20.05 -23.38 -4.70
N ILE A 192 18.99 -22.66 -4.31
CA ILE A 192 17.64 -22.83 -4.83
C ILE A 192 17.59 -22.51 -6.33
N TRP A 193 18.21 -21.41 -6.75
CA TRP A 193 18.25 -21.00 -8.15
C TRP A 193 18.92 -22.03 -9.05
N CYS A 194 19.96 -22.68 -8.54
CA CYS A 194 20.73 -23.69 -9.26
C CYS A 194 20.16 -25.11 -9.17
N ALA A 195 19.08 -25.32 -8.42
CA ALA A 195 18.42 -26.61 -8.38
C ALA A 195 17.82 -26.99 -9.73
N LYS A 196 17.81 -28.30 -10.06
CA LYS A 196 17.21 -28.84 -11.29
C LYS A 196 15.74 -28.41 -11.46
N ASP A 197 14.99 -28.45 -10.35
CA ASP A 197 13.64 -27.89 -10.25
C ASP A 197 13.65 -26.78 -9.18
N LYS A 198 13.74 -25.55 -9.66
CA LYS A 198 13.80 -24.36 -8.82
C LYS A 198 12.53 -24.18 -7.98
N GLY A 199 11.36 -24.49 -8.58
CA GLY A 199 10.07 -24.36 -7.93
C GLY A 199 9.90 -25.36 -6.79
N ALA A 200 10.26 -26.63 -7.02
CA ALA A 200 10.26 -27.66 -5.98
C ALA A 200 11.25 -27.33 -4.86
N ALA A 201 12.47 -26.88 -5.20
CA ALA A 201 13.48 -26.50 -4.21
C ALA A 201 13.03 -25.30 -3.36
N TRP A 202 12.41 -24.30 -3.98
CA TRP A 202 11.82 -23.15 -3.28
C TRP A 202 10.74 -23.58 -2.29
N ARG A 203 9.76 -24.38 -2.76
CA ARG A 203 8.67 -24.86 -1.89
C ARG A 203 9.18 -25.74 -0.76
N ALA A 204 10.10 -26.66 -1.02
CA ALA A 204 10.72 -27.50 0.01
C ALA A 204 11.42 -26.64 1.09
N ARG A 205 12.12 -25.57 0.66
CA ARG A 205 12.75 -24.64 1.60
C ARG A 205 11.72 -23.87 2.43
N MET A 206 10.68 -23.35 1.79
CA MET A 206 9.72 -22.46 2.45
C MET A 206 8.68 -23.21 3.28
N LEU A 207 8.21 -24.36 2.82
CA LEU A 207 7.14 -25.12 3.49
C LEU A 207 7.70 -26.14 4.49
N ASP A 208 8.78 -26.83 4.10
CA ASP A 208 9.30 -27.99 4.85
C ASP A 208 10.63 -27.68 5.55
N GLY A 209 11.23 -26.53 5.31
CA GLY A 209 12.52 -26.13 5.88
C GLY A 209 13.73 -26.86 5.27
N VAL A 210 13.53 -27.62 4.19
CA VAL A 210 14.57 -28.41 3.52
C VAL A 210 15.49 -27.48 2.73
N GLN A 211 16.79 -27.59 2.96
CA GLN A 211 17.78 -26.82 2.22
C GLN A 211 18.05 -27.44 0.84
N ALA A 212 18.14 -26.58 -0.19
CA ALA A 212 18.58 -27.02 -1.50
C ALA A 212 20.06 -27.48 -1.46
N PRO A 213 20.44 -28.46 -2.27
CA PRO A 213 21.84 -28.85 -2.44
C PRO A 213 22.72 -27.65 -2.81
N ALA A 214 23.99 -27.70 -2.43
CA ALA A 214 24.95 -26.69 -2.80
C ALA A 214 24.99 -26.50 -4.34
N LYS A 215 25.03 -25.26 -4.79
CA LYS A 215 25.09 -24.94 -6.22
C LYS A 215 26.35 -25.52 -6.88
N SER A 216 26.25 -25.94 -8.11
CA SER A 216 27.42 -26.30 -8.90
C SER A 216 28.30 -25.07 -9.22
N ALA A 217 29.61 -25.29 -9.44
CA ALA A 217 30.55 -24.22 -9.75
C ALA A 217 30.16 -23.45 -11.03
N ASN A 218 29.55 -24.12 -11.98
CA ASN A 218 29.23 -23.58 -13.32
C ASN A 218 27.81 -22.99 -13.41
N CYS A 219 27.06 -22.90 -12.29
CA CYS A 219 25.73 -22.34 -12.33
C CYS A 219 25.78 -20.80 -12.34
N ASP A 220 25.13 -20.20 -13.34
CA ASP A 220 24.95 -18.74 -13.40
C ASP A 220 23.92 -18.28 -12.37
N VAL A 221 24.39 -17.50 -11.42
CA VAL A 221 23.58 -16.92 -10.33
C VAL A 221 23.33 -15.42 -10.50
N SER A 222 23.70 -14.85 -11.64
CA SER A 222 23.58 -13.39 -11.90
C SER A 222 22.15 -12.86 -11.81
N ALA A 223 21.14 -13.72 -12.01
CA ALA A 223 19.74 -13.38 -11.77
C ALA A 223 19.48 -12.89 -10.35
N ILE A 224 20.19 -13.40 -9.34
CA ILE A 224 20.00 -12.97 -7.94
C ILE A 224 20.45 -11.51 -7.76
N GLU A 225 21.58 -11.14 -8.36
CA GLU A 225 22.10 -9.76 -8.30
C GLU A 225 21.16 -8.80 -9.02
N ARG A 226 20.65 -9.22 -10.21
CA ARG A 226 19.65 -8.42 -10.94
C ARG A 226 18.37 -8.25 -10.13
N ASN A 227 17.94 -9.28 -9.41
CA ASN A 227 16.75 -9.22 -8.55
C ASN A 227 16.96 -8.25 -7.36
N ILE A 228 18.16 -8.22 -6.77
CA ILE A 228 18.50 -7.26 -5.71
C ILE A 228 18.44 -5.84 -6.26
N ALA A 229 19.08 -5.59 -7.39
CA ALA A 229 19.06 -4.28 -8.04
C ALA A 229 17.64 -3.86 -8.44
N LEU A 230 16.86 -4.79 -9.00
CA LEU A 230 15.45 -4.56 -9.38
C LEU A 230 14.59 -4.22 -8.16
N GLY A 231 14.66 -5.01 -7.10
CA GLY A 231 13.89 -4.77 -5.88
C GLY A 231 14.21 -3.40 -5.27
N SER A 232 15.49 -3.03 -5.22
CA SER A 232 15.91 -1.70 -4.77
C SER A 232 15.33 -0.59 -5.67
N LYS A 233 15.43 -0.73 -6.99
CA LYS A 233 14.87 0.23 -7.97
C LYS A 233 13.35 0.38 -7.83
N LEU A 234 12.64 -0.70 -7.57
CA LEU A 234 11.19 -0.70 -7.35
C LEU A 234 10.80 -0.27 -5.93
N GLY A 235 11.75 0.11 -5.08
CA GLY A 235 11.48 0.52 -3.71
C GLY A 235 10.92 -0.62 -2.84
N VAL A 236 11.37 -1.86 -3.06
CA VAL A 236 11.04 -3.01 -2.19
C VAL A 236 11.89 -2.90 -0.93
N THR A 237 11.28 -2.45 0.15
CA THR A 237 11.96 -2.22 1.45
C THR A 237 11.87 -3.42 2.41
N GLY A 238 11.15 -4.46 2.03
CA GLY A 238 10.99 -5.66 2.86
C GLY A 238 10.39 -6.83 2.09
N THR A 239 10.48 -8.02 2.70
CA THR A 239 9.95 -9.26 2.14
C THR A 239 8.91 -9.89 3.07
N PRO A 240 7.87 -10.51 2.50
CA PRO A 240 7.55 -10.54 1.08
C PRO A 240 6.95 -9.22 0.59
N THR A 241 7.16 -8.90 -0.68
CA THR A 241 6.39 -7.86 -1.39
C THR A 241 5.77 -8.49 -2.62
N VAL A 242 4.46 -8.32 -2.80
CA VAL A 242 3.71 -8.89 -3.92
C VAL A 242 3.28 -7.77 -4.87
N PHE A 243 3.42 -7.99 -6.18
CA PHE A 243 2.88 -7.15 -7.23
C PHE A 243 1.86 -7.93 -8.05
N VAL A 244 0.77 -7.27 -8.41
CA VAL A 244 -0.26 -7.79 -9.32
C VAL A 244 -0.16 -7.09 -10.68
N PRO A 245 -0.82 -7.58 -11.76
CA PRO A 245 -0.69 -7.03 -13.12
C PRO A 245 -0.97 -5.53 -13.27
N SER A 246 -1.89 -4.96 -12.48
CA SER A 246 -2.10 -3.49 -12.42
C SER A 246 -0.90 -2.69 -11.91
N GLY A 247 0.17 -3.36 -11.52
CA GLY A 247 1.33 -2.77 -10.88
C GLY A 247 1.15 -2.46 -9.40
N GLN A 248 -0.02 -2.70 -8.85
CA GLN A 248 -0.32 -2.46 -7.45
C GLN A 248 0.52 -3.37 -6.54
N ARG A 249 0.96 -2.82 -5.40
CA ARG A 249 1.81 -3.49 -4.42
C ARG A 249 1.02 -3.91 -3.18
N ALA A 250 1.26 -5.13 -2.70
CA ALA A 250 0.87 -5.58 -1.38
C ALA A 250 2.13 -5.86 -0.54
N PRO A 251 2.42 -5.07 0.50
CA PRO A 251 3.57 -5.30 1.38
C PRO A 251 3.26 -6.35 2.43
N GLY A 252 4.24 -7.23 2.71
CA GLY A 252 4.15 -8.24 3.75
C GLY A 252 3.35 -9.48 3.39
N ALA A 253 3.13 -10.35 4.37
CA ALA A 253 2.37 -11.59 4.22
C ALA A 253 0.86 -11.28 4.31
N VAL A 254 0.28 -10.87 3.21
CA VAL A 254 -1.15 -10.60 3.08
C VAL A 254 -1.97 -11.90 2.97
N SER A 255 -3.26 -11.83 3.28
CA SER A 255 -4.16 -12.99 3.14
C SER A 255 -4.45 -13.29 1.67
N ILE A 256 -4.87 -14.54 1.38
CA ILE A 256 -5.35 -14.93 0.04
C ILE A 256 -6.52 -14.05 -0.39
N GLU A 257 -7.48 -13.82 0.50
CA GLU A 257 -8.63 -12.97 0.22
C GLU A 257 -8.22 -11.56 -0.23
N TYR A 258 -7.21 -10.98 0.42
CA TYR A 258 -6.66 -9.69 0.00
C TYR A 258 -6.10 -9.75 -1.42
N LEU A 259 -5.29 -10.78 -1.75
CA LEU A 259 -4.73 -10.95 -3.10
C LEU A 259 -5.82 -11.22 -4.15
N GLU A 260 -6.83 -12.02 -3.82
CA GLU A 260 -7.97 -12.28 -4.69
C GLU A 260 -8.74 -11.00 -5.01
N ASN A 261 -8.95 -10.14 -4.00
CA ASN A 261 -9.59 -8.84 -4.18
C ASN A 261 -8.74 -7.90 -5.05
N MET A 262 -7.43 -7.93 -4.92
CA MET A 262 -6.53 -7.15 -5.80
C MET A 262 -6.64 -7.64 -7.25
N LEU A 263 -6.52 -8.95 -7.48
CA LEU A 263 -6.59 -9.55 -8.81
C LEU A 263 -7.97 -9.40 -9.47
N ALA A 264 -9.05 -9.36 -8.69
CA ALA A 264 -10.39 -9.12 -9.20
C ALA A 264 -10.56 -7.67 -9.71
N LYS A 265 -9.97 -6.70 -9.01
CA LYS A 265 -9.97 -5.29 -9.44
C LYS A 265 -9.15 -5.07 -10.72
N ASP A 266 -8.08 -5.82 -10.93
CA ASP A 266 -7.27 -5.75 -12.14
C ASP A 266 -8.08 -6.06 -13.40
N LYS A 267 -8.95 -7.08 -13.35
CA LYS A 267 -9.82 -7.46 -14.47
C LYS A 267 -10.88 -6.42 -14.84
N LEU A 268 -11.20 -5.50 -13.93
CA LEU A 268 -12.18 -4.44 -14.17
C LEU A 268 -11.55 -3.17 -14.75
N SER A 269 -10.23 -3.11 -14.81
CA SER A 269 -9.46 -1.95 -15.32
C SER A 269 -8.89 -2.16 -16.73
N GLU A 270 -9.09 -3.33 -17.33
CA GLU A 270 -8.82 -3.66 -18.74
C GLU A 270 -10.06 -3.34 -19.62
#